data_b8ac6cbc920d59b0e9eac20d48f8dac1
#
_entry.id   b8ac6cbc920d59b0e9eac20d48f8dac1
#
_cell.length_a   1.000
_cell.length_b   1.000
_cell.length_c   1.000
_cell.angle_alpha   90.00
_cell.angle_beta   90.00
_cell.angle_gamma   90.00
#
_symmetry.space_group_name_H-M   'P 1'
#
loop_
_entity.id
_entity.type
_entity.pdbx_description
1 polymer ?
#
loop_
_entity_poly.entity_id
_entity_poly.type
_entity_poly.pdbx_seq_one_letter_code
_entity_poly.pdbx_strand_id
1 'polypeptide(L)'
;MKYLPKSLLTRISLIIALLLITTQLVSLKIFDIYEREPRAEALALEISTIVNFTKASMAASATDKRVQLLNELSTMGNVRIYPAHFFEQIEPIPDDPFLQLVIQKVTQRLPLGTLIAINHFSIEGIWVSFELNSELFWVVIPRTIVDRPFPWHWIGWGTIIALIALV
;
A
#
# COMPACT_ATOMS: atom_id res chain seq x y z
N MET A 1 41.28 -17.12 -17.22
CA MET A 1 40.71 -15.79 -17.56
C MET A 1 40.75 -15.59 -19.08
N LYS A 2 39.77 -16.15 -19.87
CA LYS A 2 39.80 -16.20 -21.33
C LYS A 2 38.58 -15.56 -22.01
N TYR A 3 37.86 -14.68 -21.34
CA TYR A 3 36.58 -14.11 -21.88
C TYR A 3 36.60 -12.60 -22.11
N LEU A 4 37.76 -11.96 -22.09
CA LEU A 4 37.85 -10.56 -22.47
C LEU A 4 37.88 -10.43 -23.99
N PRO A 5 36.96 -9.72 -24.61
CA PRO A 5 36.91 -9.51 -26.04
C PRO A 5 38.20 -8.81 -26.52
N LYS A 6 38.73 -9.28 -27.66
CA LYS A 6 40.02 -8.82 -28.18
C LYS A 6 39.96 -7.42 -28.85
N SER A 7 38.75 -6.96 -29.19
CA SER A 7 38.55 -5.64 -29.81
C SER A 7 38.40 -4.54 -28.73
N LEU A 8 39.05 -3.42 -28.94
CA LEU A 8 38.97 -2.25 -28.08
C LEU A 8 37.55 -1.69 -28.03
N LEU A 9 36.85 -1.69 -29.15
CA LEU A 9 35.43 -1.30 -29.26
C LEU A 9 34.55 -2.14 -28.37
N THR A 10 34.68 -3.47 -28.40
CA THR A 10 33.86 -4.37 -27.58
C THR A 10 34.13 -4.20 -26.10
N ARG A 11 35.36 -3.87 -25.69
CA ARG A 11 35.67 -3.56 -24.28
C ARG A 11 35.00 -2.28 -23.81
N ILE A 12 35.03 -1.24 -24.63
CA ILE A 12 34.38 0.06 -24.31
C ILE A 12 32.87 -0.12 -24.25
N SER A 13 32.26 -0.81 -25.22
CA SER A 13 30.81 -1.10 -25.20
C SER A 13 30.39 -1.89 -23.95
N LEU A 14 31.19 -2.86 -23.54
CA LEU A 14 30.90 -3.68 -22.36
C LEU A 14 30.99 -2.87 -21.07
N ILE A 15 31.97 -1.95 -20.98
CA ILE A 15 32.09 -1.05 -19.81
C ILE A 15 30.90 -0.08 -19.76
N ILE A 16 30.50 0.49 -20.90
CA ILE A 16 29.34 1.38 -21.00
C ILE A 16 28.05 0.63 -20.60
N ALA A 17 27.84 -0.58 -21.13
CA ALA A 17 26.68 -1.40 -20.80
C ALA A 17 26.64 -1.74 -19.30
N LEU A 18 27.79 -2.12 -18.71
CA LEU A 18 27.90 -2.39 -17.29
C LEU A 18 27.58 -1.15 -16.44
N LEU A 19 28.09 0.01 -16.83
CA LEU A 19 27.82 1.28 -16.15
C LEU A 19 26.35 1.63 -16.22
N LEU A 20 25.69 1.49 -17.38
CA LEU A 20 24.26 1.73 -17.55
C LEU A 20 23.43 0.79 -16.69
N ILE A 21 23.74 -0.51 -16.68
CA ILE A 21 23.03 -1.49 -15.85
C ILE A 21 23.18 -1.14 -14.35
N THR A 22 24.39 -0.82 -13.93
CA THR A 22 24.66 -0.47 -12.53
C THR A 22 23.89 0.79 -12.12
N THR A 23 23.92 1.82 -12.97
CA THR A 23 23.17 3.07 -12.73
C THR A 23 21.67 2.81 -12.64
N GLN A 24 21.14 1.96 -13.53
CA GLN A 24 19.73 1.59 -13.54
C GLN A 24 19.32 0.86 -12.25
N LEU A 25 20.13 -0.10 -11.80
CA LEU A 25 19.87 -0.84 -10.55
C LEU A 25 19.93 0.08 -9.33
N VAL A 26 20.89 0.99 -9.26
CA VAL A 26 21.01 1.99 -8.18
C VAL A 26 19.81 2.93 -8.20
N SER A 27 19.41 3.41 -9.38
CA SER A 27 18.24 4.30 -9.55
C SER A 27 16.95 3.63 -9.07
N LEU A 28 16.73 2.36 -9.42
CA LEU A 28 15.56 1.60 -8.97
C LEU A 28 15.53 1.45 -7.44
N LYS A 29 16.69 1.18 -6.83
CA LYS A 29 16.80 1.09 -5.37
C LYS A 29 16.51 2.41 -4.66
N ILE A 30 17.07 3.50 -5.18
CA ILE A 30 16.85 4.85 -4.64
C ILE A 30 15.37 5.21 -4.76
N PHE A 31 14.77 4.98 -5.93
CA PHE A 31 13.36 5.27 -6.18
C PHE A 31 12.45 4.48 -5.20
N ASP A 32 12.71 3.19 -5.00
CA ASP A 32 11.97 2.37 -4.05
C ASP A 32 12.03 2.94 -2.61
N ILE A 33 13.20 3.35 -2.15
CA ILE A 33 13.39 3.91 -0.81
C ILE A 33 12.70 5.28 -0.66
N TYR A 34 12.84 6.17 -1.64
CA TYR A 34 12.29 7.52 -1.58
C TYR A 34 10.77 7.58 -1.81
N GLU A 35 10.18 6.60 -2.48
CA GLU A 35 8.74 6.56 -2.72
C GLU A 35 7.96 5.89 -1.59
N ARG A 36 8.57 4.99 -0.83
CA ARG A 36 7.89 4.22 0.23
C ARG A 36 7.30 5.09 1.32
N GLU A 37 8.07 6.02 1.86
CA GLU A 37 7.64 6.81 3.00
C GLU A 37 6.52 7.81 2.66
N PRO A 38 6.62 8.66 1.62
CA PRO A 38 5.52 9.55 1.24
C PRO A 38 4.28 8.80 0.79
N ARG A 39 4.44 7.62 0.17
CA ARG A 39 3.31 6.77 -0.20
C ARG A 39 2.62 6.18 1.02
N ALA A 40 3.35 5.69 2.00
CA ALA A 40 2.78 5.20 3.25
C ALA A 40 2.06 6.31 4.02
N GLU A 41 2.60 7.53 4.02
CA GLU A 41 1.99 8.71 4.62
C GLU A 41 0.67 9.10 3.92
N ALA A 42 0.65 9.11 2.58
CA ALA A 42 -0.55 9.38 1.79
C ALA A 42 -1.65 8.34 2.03
N LEU A 43 -1.30 7.04 2.04
CA LEU A 43 -2.22 5.96 2.35
C LEU A 43 -2.74 6.04 3.79
N ALA A 44 -1.89 6.34 4.75
CA ALA A 44 -2.30 6.50 6.13
C ALA A 44 -3.28 7.68 6.31
N LEU A 45 -3.06 8.77 5.58
CA LEU A 45 -3.98 9.91 5.56
C LEU A 45 -5.33 9.52 4.95
N GLU A 46 -5.33 8.82 3.83
CA GLU A 46 -6.55 8.34 3.16
C GLU A 46 -7.34 7.39 4.07
N ILE A 47 -6.68 6.38 4.64
CA ILE A 47 -7.29 5.42 5.57
C ILE A 47 -7.89 6.13 6.79
N SER A 48 -7.12 7.00 7.45
CA SER A 48 -7.60 7.72 8.62
C SER A 48 -8.75 8.67 8.31
N THR A 49 -8.75 9.28 7.12
CA THR A 49 -9.83 10.15 6.66
C THR A 49 -11.12 9.34 6.44
N ILE A 50 -11.03 8.18 5.80
CA ILE A 50 -12.18 7.28 5.59
C ILE A 50 -12.77 6.85 6.95
N VAL A 51 -11.93 6.41 7.89
CA VAL A 51 -12.36 5.98 9.22
C VAL A 51 -13.05 7.11 9.98
N ASN A 52 -12.42 8.30 10.03
CA ASN A 52 -12.97 9.44 10.73
C ASN A 52 -14.26 9.96 10.09
N PHE A 53 -14.32 10.00 8.76
CA PHE A 53 -15.53 10.37 8.03
C PHE A 53 -16.67 9.38 8.28
N THR A 54 -16.39 8.08 8.24
CA THR A 54 -17.35 7.03 8.52
C THR A 54 -17.88 7.16 9.96
N LYS A 55 -17.00 7.32 10.94
CA LYS A 55 -17.37 7.53 12.35
C LYS A 55 -18.25 8.77 12.51
N ALA A 56 -17.86 9.90 11.92
CA ALA A 56 -18.63 11.15 12.00
C ALA A 56 -20.00 11.02 11.33
N SER A 57 -20.09 10.37 10.18
CA SER A 57 -21.35 10.14 9.47
C SER A 57 -22.31 9.25 10.27
N MET A 58 -21.77 8.18 10.87
CA MET A 58 -22.56 7.32 11.75
C MET A 58 -23.01 8.03 13.04
N ALA A 59 -22.17 8.87 13.62
CA ALA A 59 -22.51 9.66 14.81
C ALA A 59 -23.61 10.69 14.54
N ALA A 60 -23.60 11.29 13.34
CA ALA A 60 -24.61 12.28 12.92
C ALA A 60 -25.95 11.64 12.53
N SER A 61 -25.95 10.34 12.21
CA SER A 61 -27.17 9.63 11.79
C SER A 61 -27.99 9.15 12.97
N ALA A 62 -29.32 9.30 12.83
CA ALA A 62 -30.25 8.69 13.78
C ALA A 62 -30.13 7.16 13.73
N THR A 63 -30.34 6.50 14.86
CA THR A 63 -30.09 5.06 15.03
C THR A 63 -30.89 4.20 14.04
N ASP A 64 -32.11 4.61 13.71
CA ASP A 64 -33.01 3.96 12.74
C ASP A 64 -32.50 4.06 11.29
N LYS A 65 -31.72 5.10 10.97
CA LYS A 65 -31.17 5.34 9.62
C LYS A 65 -29.76 4.81 9.41
N ARG A 66 -29.11 4.31 10.45
CA ARG A 66 -27.73 3.81 10.37
C ARG A 66 -27.57 2.67 9.37
N VAL A 67 -28.51 1.72 9.34
CA VAL A 67 -28.45 0.59 8.40
C VAL A 67 -28.52 1.07 6.96
N GLN A 68 -29.38 2.05 6.68
CA GLN A 68 -29.48 2.64 5.35
C GLN A 68 -28.19 3.37 4.98
N LEU A 69 -27.62 4.16 5.90
CA LEU A 69 -26.35 4.84 5.70
C LEU A 69 -25.20 3.86 5.41
N LEU A 70 -25.12 2.75 6.17
CA LEU A 70 -24.12 1.71 5.94
C LEU A 70 -24.22 1.11 4.55
N ASN A 71 -25.42 0.85 4.07
CA ASN A 71 -25.65 0.38 2.70
C ASN A 71 -25.24 1.42 1.64
N GLU A 72 -25.56 2.69 1.85
CA GLU A 72 -25.16 3.77 0.94
C GLU A 72 -23.66 3.97 0.89
N LEU A 73 -22.97 3.96 2.04
CA LEU A 73 -21.51 4.06 2.10
C LEU A 73 -20.82 2.87 1.43
N SER A 74 -21.38 1.67 1.57
CA SER A 74 -20.83 0.46 0.91
C SER A 74 -20.98 0.49 -0.61
N THR A 75 -22.02 1.13 -1.12
CA THR A 75 -22.26 1.24 -2.58
C THR A 75 -21.47 2.38 -3.21
N MET A 76 -21.31 3.51 -2.52
CA MET A 76 -20.63 4.69 -3.06
C MET A 76 -19.11 4.65 -2.95
N GLY A 77 -18.56 4.04 -1.88
CA GLY A 77 -17.15 4.16 -1.52
C GLY A 77 -16.33 2.88 -1.59
N ASN A 78 -16.92 1.75 -1.99
CA ASN A 78 -16.26 0.44 -1.87
C ASN A 78 -15.76 0.12 -0.42
N VAL A 79 -16.24 0.89 0.57
CA VAL A 79 -15.92 0.78 1.99
C VAL A 79 -17.01 -0.04 2.65
N ARG A 80 -16.65 -1.16 3.25
CA ARG A 80 -17.59 -2.01 3.96
C ARG A 80 -17.44 -1.80 5.46
N ILE A 81 -18.56 -1.79 6.18
CA ILE A 81 -18.57 -1.61 7.63
C ILE A 81 -19.24 -2.82 8.24
N TYR A 82 -18.59 -3.39 9.26
CA TYR A 82 -19.07 -4.55 9.98
C TYR A 82 -19.11 -4.26 11.47
N PRO A 83 -20.07 -4.80 12.22
CA PRO A 83 -20.01 -4.80 13.69
C PRO A 83 -18.80 -5.63 14.14
N ALA A 84 -18.08 -5.17 15.14
CA ALA A 84 -16.92 -5.84 15.69
C ALA A 84 -17.24 -6.38 17.09
N HIS A 85 -16.58 -7.46 17.50
CA HIS A 85 -16.67 -8.03 18.84
C HIS A 85 -15.31 -7.88 19.53
N PHE A 86 -15.30 -7.59 20.83
CA PHE A 86 -14.07 -7.31 21.60
C PHE A 86 -13.08 -8.49 21.70
N PHE A 87 -13.51 -9.70 21.38
CA PHE A 87 -12.70 -10.93 21.48
C PHE A 87 -12.46 -11.61 20.15
N GLU A 88 -12.50 -10.89 19.05
CA GLU A 88 -12.19 -11.45 17.74
C GLU A 88 -10.69 -11.78 17.64
N GLN A 89 -10.40 -12.97 17.12
CA GLN A 89 -9.02 -13.36 16.81
C GLN A 89 -8.55 -12.60 15.57
N ILE A 90 -7.59 -11.71 15.78
CA ILE A 90 -6.96 -10.93 14.71
C ILE A 90 -5.75 -11.72 14.21
N GLU A 91 -5.69 -11.99 12.91
CA GLU A 91 -4.53 -12.60 12.29
C GLU A 91 -3.30 -11.69 12.42
N PRO A 92 -2.11 -12.27 12.61
CA PRO A 92 -0.88 -11.48 12.69
C PRO A 92 -0.65 -10.74 11.36
N ILE A 93 -0.18 -9.51 11.48
CA ILE A 93 0.15 -8.67 10.33
C ILE A 93 1.25 -9.35 9.51
N PRO A 94 1.09 -9.47 8.18
CA PRO A 94 2.13 -10.03 7.31
C PRO A 94 3.46 -9.30 7.46
N ASP A 95 4.57 -10.04 7.28
CA ASP A 95 5.92 -9.48 7.33
C ASP A 95 6.26 -8.73 6.01
N ASP A 96 5.48 -7.69 5.72
CA ASP A 96 5.68 -6.77 4.60
C ASP A 96 6.13 -5.42 5.17
N PRO A 97 7.38 -4.99 4.89
CA PRO A 97 7.92 -3.74 5.43
C PRO A 97 7.13 -2.50 5.05
N PHE A 98 6.52 -2.47 3.86
CA PHE A 98 5.69 -1.34 3.43
C PHE A 98 4.36 -1.31 4.18
N LEU A 99 3.72 -2.46 4.32
CA LEU A 99 2.46 -2.58 5.04
C LEU A 99 2.64 -2.23 6.53
N GLN A 100 3.73 -2.69 7.15
CA GLN A 100 4.06 -2.32 8.53
C GLN A 100 4.25 -0.81 8.70
N LEU A 101 4.91 -0.15 7.72
CA LEU A 101 5.07 1.30 7.72
C LEU A 101 3.72 2.02 7.60
N VAL A 102 2.83 1.56 6.71
CA VAL A 102 1.47 2.09 6.57
C VAL A 102 0.70 1.96 7.88
N ILE A 103 0.71 0.77 8.50
CA ILE A 103 0.04 0.51 9.77
C ILE A 103 0.57 1.41 10.87
N GLN A 104 1.89 1.55 10.97
CA GLN A 104 2.51 2.46 11.94
C GLN A 104 2.02 3.90 11.76
N LYS A 105 1.97 4.41 10.52
CA LYS A 105 1.49 5.75 10.21
C LYS A 105 -0.01 5.92 10.48
N VAL A 106 -0.82 4.89 10.18
CA VAL A 106 -2.27 4.87 10.50
C VAL A 106 -2.49 4.92 12.02
N THR A 107 -1.76 4.10 12.77
CA THR A 107 -1.87 4.07 14.24
C THR A 107 -1.50 5.41 14.88
N GLN A 108 -0.56 6.16 14.30
CA GLN A 108 -0.21 7.49 14.78
C GLN A 108 -1.30 8.55 14.56
N ARG A 109 -2.22 8.32 13.60
CA ARG A 109 -3.28 9.26 13.21
C ARG A 109 -4.63 8.95 13.83
N LEU A 110 -4.82 7.74 14.31
CA LEU A 110 -6.07 7.29 14.92
C LEU A 110 -5.98 7.25 16.44
N PRO A 111 -7.12 7.26 17.15
CA PRO A 111 -7.14 7.18 18.61
C PRO A 111 -6.44 5.92 19.15
N LEU A 112 -5.87 6.04 20.36
CA LEU A 112 -5.31 4.90 21.09
C LEU A 112 -6.36 3.81 21.28
N GLY A 113 -5.97 2.56 21.05
CA GLY A 113 -6.87 1.41 21.12
C GLY A 113 -7.55 1.03 19.82
N THR A 114 -7.30 1.76 18.71
CA THR A 114 -7.71 1.32 17.37
C THR A 114 -7.03 0.01 17.02
N LEU A 115 -7.82 -1.01 16.67
CA LEU A 115 -7.32 -2.29 16.19
C LEU A 115 -7.18 -2.24 14.68
N ILE A 116 -6.11 -2.83 14.16
CA ILE A 116 -5.86 -2.94 12.73
C ILE A 116 -5.61 -4.41 12.42
N ALA A 117 -6.31 -4.92 11.42
CA ALA A 117 -6.14 -6.27 10.90
C ALA A 117 -5.97 -6.23 9.38
N ILE A 118 -5.27 -7.24 8.88
CA ILE A 118 -5.13 -7.49 7.44
C ILE A 118 -5.80 -8.83 7.21
N ASN A 119 -6.77 -8.88 6.31
CA ASN A 119 -7.55 -10.08 6.03
C ASN A 119 -8.30 -10.60 7.26
N HIS A 120 -9.53 -10.22 7.38
CA HIS A 120 -10.41 -10.71 8.43
C HIS A 120 -11.67 -11.30 7.81
N PHE A 121 -12.25 -12.36 8.38
CA PHE A 121 -13.40 -13.09 7.83
C PHE A 121 -13.23 -13.53 6.36
N SER A 122 -12.02 -13.93 5.95
CA SER A 122 -11.71 -14.32 4.56
C SER A 122 -11.93 -13.20 3.54
N ILE A 123 -12.01 -11.95 3.97
CA ILE A 123 -12.09 -10.76 3.12
C ILE A 123 -10.74 -10.04 3.16
N GLU A 124 -10.10 -9.96 1.99
CA GLU A 124 -8.84 -9.25 1.84
C GLU A 124 -9.05 -7.74 1.92
N GLY A 125 -8.28 -7.09 2.80
CA GLY A 125 -8.34 -5.65 2.98
C GLY A 125 -7.65 -5.20 4.26
N ILE A 126 -7.57 -3.89 4.42
CA ILE A 126 -7.15 -3.28 5.68
C ILE A 126 -8.39 -3.04 6.51
N TRP A 127 -8.45 -3.69 7.65
CA TRP A 127 -9.53 -3.59 8.63
C TRP A 127 -9.10 -2.64 9.73
N VAL A 128 -9.84 -1.59 9.95
CA VAL A 128 -9.56 -0.60 10.99
C VAL A 128 -10.77 -0.48 11.90
N SER A 129 -10.58 -0.69 13.20
CA SER A 129 -11.67 -0.55 14.16
C SER A 129 -11.90 0.90 14.57
N PHE A 130 -13.13 1.23 14.87
CA PHE A 130 -13.48 2.45 15.58
C PHE A 130 -14.64 2.21 16.56
N GLU A 131 -14.65 2.95 17.63
CA GLU A 131 -15.69 2.88 18.66
C GLU A 131 -16.69 4.03 18.48
N LEU A 132 -17.98 3.69 18.56
CA LEU A 132 -19.08 4.64 18.55
C LEU A 132 -20.14 4.21 19.57
N ASN A 133 -20.43 5.05 20.58
CA ASN A 133 -21.42 4.79 21.64
C ASN A 133 -21.18 3.44 22.38
N SER A 134 -19.92 3.11 22.66
CA SER A 134 -19.50 1.83 23.29
C SER A 134 -19.73 0.59 22.44
N GLU A 135 -20.03 0.76 21.16
CA GLU A 135 -20.07 -0.30 20.16
C GLU A 135 -18.83 -0.21 19.28
N LEU A 136 -18.24 -1.35 18.98
CA LEU A 136 -17.05 -1.45 18.11
C LEU A 136 -17.48 -1.81 16.70
N PHE A 137 -16.87 -1.15 15.71
CA PHE A 137 -17.12 -1.36 14.30
C PHE A 137 -15.80 -1.54 13.54
N TRP A 138 -15.84 -2.34 12.49
CA TRP A 138 -14.77 -2.47 11.53
C TRP A 138 -15.09 -1.71 10.24
N VAL A 139 -14.13 -0.91 9.77
CA VAL A 139 -14.12 -0.36 8.40
C VAL A 139 -13.14 -1.21 7.59
N VAL A 140 -13.60 -1.72 6.47
CA VAL A 140 -12.79 -2.52 5.53
C VAL A 140 -12.45 -1.68 4.33
N ILE A 141 -11.17 -1.50 4.09
CA ILE A 141 -10.61 -0.77 2.95
C ILE A 141 -10.00 -1.79 2.01
N PRO A 142 -10.43 -1.82 0.73
CA PRO A 142 -9.95 -2.80 -0.23
C PRO A 142 -8.43 -2.72 -0.42
N ARG A 143 -7.78 -3.86 -0.52
CA ARG A 143 -6.33 -3.95 -0.75
C ARG A 143 -5.87 -3.29 -2.07
N THR A 144 -6.77 -3.16 -3.04
CA THR A 144 -6.50 -2.49 -4.32
C THR A 144 -6.02 -1.03 -4.17
N ILE A 145 -6.34 -0.38 -3.05
CA ILE A 145 -5.84 0.98 -2.74
C ILE A 145 -4.36 0.92 -2.35
N VAL A 146 -3.93 -0.16 -1.71
CA VAL A 146 -2.56 -0.35 -1.23
C VAL A 146 -1.66 -0.92 -2.32
N ASP A 147 -2.17 -1.89 -3.08
CA ASP A 147 -1.41 -2.59 -4.12
C ASP A 147 -1.41 -1.77 -5.41
N ARG A 148 -0.35 -1.00 -5.64
CA ARG A 148 -0.10 -0.44 -6.97
C ARG A 148 0.72 -1.44 -7.79
N PRO A 149 0.32 -1.71 -9.04
CA PRO A 149 1.13 -2.54 -9.92
C PRO A 149 2.49 -1.89 -10.14
N PHE A 150 3.54 -2.71 -10.04
CA PHE A 150 4.91 -2.27 -10.31
C PHE A 150 4.99 -1.69 -11.73
N PRO A 151 5.62 -0.52 -11.93
CA PRO A 151 5.67 0.13 -13.24
C PRO A 151 6.65 -0.58 -14.20
N TRP A 152 6.27 -1.73 -14.71
CA TRP A 152 7.05 -2.57 -15.62
C TRP A 152 7.55 -1.84 -16.88
N HIS A 153 6.87 -0.77 -17.28
CA HIS A 153 7.27 0.04 -18.43
C HIS A 153 8.65 0.68 -18.25
N TRP A 154 9.07 1.02 -17.05
CA TRP A 154 10.42 1.56 -16.80
C TRP A 154 11.52 0.53 -17.05
N ILE A 155 11.27 -0.74 -16.72
CA ILE A 155 12.21 -1.83 -17.02
C ILE A 155 12.30 -2.04 -18.53
N GLY A 156 11.16 -1.99 -19.24
CA GLY A 156 11.12 -2.09 -20.70
C GLY A 156 11.96 -1.02 -21.39
N TRP A 157 11.81 0.23 -21.01
CA TRP A 157 12.61 1.33 -21.56
C TRP A 157 14.11 1.19 -21.27
N GLY A 158 14.48 0.83 -20.04
CA GLY A 158 15.87 0.58 -19.68
C GLY A 158 16.52 -0.53 -20.51
N THR A 159 15.78 -1.61 -20.76
CA THR A 159 16.25 -2.74 -21.57
C THR A 159 16.42 -2.34 -23.04
N ILE A 160 15.48 -1.58 -23.61
CA ILE A 160 15.57 -1.09 -24.99
C ILE A 160 16.79 -0.18 -25.17
N ILE A 161 17.02 0.75 -24.24
CA ILE A 161 18.19 1.65 -24.28
C ILE A 161 19.49 0.85 -24.20
N ALA A 162 19.56 -0.15 -23.31
CA ALA A 162 20.73 -1.02 -23.17
C ALA A 162 21.01 -1.82 -24.47
N LEU A 163 19.97 -2.33 -25.14
CA LEU A 163 20.08 -3.05 -26.41
C LEU A 163 20.57 -2.13 -27.56
N ILE A 164 20.05 -0.89 -27.64
CA ILE A 164 20.48 0.09 -28.65
C ILE A 164 21.96 0.47 -28.43
N ALA A 165 22.42 0.56 -27.20
CA ALA A 165 23.83 0.88 -26.90
C ALA A 165 24.79 -0.27 -27.20
N LEU A 166 24.28 -1.49 -27.44
CA LEU A 166 25.09 -2.70 -27.72
C LEU A 166 25.28 -2.95 -29.24
N VAL A 167 24.50 -2.28 -30.11
CA VAL A 167 24.55 -2.35 -31.56
C VAL A 167 25.44 -1.24 -32.12
#